data_c11071b46bd90d8c863d54f1b3b29964
#
_entry.id   c11071b46bd90d8c863d54f1b3b29964
#
_cell.length_a   1.000
_cell.length_b   1.000
_cell.length_c   1.000
_cell.angle_alpha   90.00
_cell.angle_beta   90.00
_cell.angle_gamma   90.00
#
_symmetry.space_group_name_H-M   'P 1'
#
loop_
_entity.id
_entity.type
_entity.pdbx_description
1 polymer ?
#
loop_
_entity_poly.entity_id
_entity_poly.type
_entity_poly.pdbx_seq_one_letter_code
_entity_poly.pdbx_strand_id
1 'polypeptide(L)'
;FIQTLALQQIRFSLEKYPHQLHSFNIKLSCLADEDFVRELLSFNGAKFALEISELDCYTESKEIRENLSVLQANNIEIWLDDYHRNNKLANMSLGNILWDRIKIDKSFLKHADQESIQALEYFLAPFCLHGLIFEGAEYIEHHKMLKTSHSLTQGYYYFRPSPINSLDSKPRVAESIKLSYAG
;
A
#
# COMPACT_ATOMS: atom_id res chain seq x y z
N PHE A 1 7.29 5.70 -20.96
CA PHE A 1 7.41 6.93 -20.14
C PHE A 1 6.99 6.70 -18.68
N ILE A 2 5.77 6.18 -18.41
CA ILE A 2 5.29 5.93 -17.02
C ILE A 2 6.19 4.93 -16.30
N GLN A 3 6.54 3.82 -16.94
CA GLN A 3 7.43 2.79 -16.41
C GLN A 3 8.81 3.34 -16.10
N THR A 4 9.39 4.12 -17.02
CA THR A 4 10.70 4.75 -16.84
C THR A 4 10.70 5.68 -15.62
N LEU A 5 9.64 6.49 -15.47
CA LEU A 5 9.51 7.39 -14.34
C LEU A 5 9.39 6.62 -13.01
N ALA A 6 8.57 5.56 -12.97
CA ALA A 6 8.43 4.71 -11.81
C ALA A 6 9.79 4.10 -11.38
N LEU A 7 10.53 3.50 -12.32
CA LEU A 7 11.85 2.93 -12.04
C LEU A 7 12.86 3.98 -11.52
N GLN A 8 12.83 5.20 -12.05
CA GLN A 8 13.68 6.29 -11.56
C GLN A 8 13.32 6.70 -10.13
N GLN A 9 12.02 6.80 -9.81
CA GLN A 9 11.55 7.11 -8.46
C GLN A 9 11.93 6.02 -7.47
N ILE A 10 11.74 4.75 -7.83
CA ILE A 10 12.12 3.60 -7.01
C ILE A 10 13.63 3.65 -6.72
N ARG A 11 14.45 3.73 -7.75
CA ARG A 11 15.92 3.79 -7.60
C ARG A 11 16.35 4.92 -6.68
N PHE A 12 15.88 6.15 -6.95
CA PHE A 12 16.22 7.31 -6.13
C PHE A 12 15.83 7.14 -4.65
N SER A 13 14.62 6.63 -4.39
CA SER A 13 14.12 6.46 -3.02
C SER A 13 14.90 5.39 -2.26
N LEU A 14 15.19 4.26 -2.91
CA LEU A 14 15.92 3.15 -2.31
C LEU A 14 17.40 3.51 -2.05
N GLU A 15 18.02 4.27 -2.94
CA GLU A 15 19.38 4.77 -2.74
C GLU A 15 19.46 5.74 -1.57
N LYS A 16 18.47 6.63 -1.44
CA LYS A 16 18.48 7.67 -0.40
C LYS A 16 18.05 7.16 0.98
N TYR A 17 17.08 6.24 1.03
CA TYR A 17 16.47 5.74 2.26
C TYR A 17 16.30 4.20 2.23
N PRO A 18 17.39 3.43 2.20
CA PRO A 18 17.35 1.97 1.94
C PRO A 18 16.64 1.15 3.03
N HIS A 19 16.45 1.72 4.22
CA HIS A 19 15.84 1.02 5.36
C HIS A 19 14.37 1.38 5.59
N GLN A 20 13.78 2.19 4.69
CA GLN A 20 12.38 2.57 4.80
C GLN A 20 11.55 1.78 3.78
N LEU A 21 10.33 1.46 4.16
CA LEU A 21 9.34 0.94 3.22
C LEU A 21 8.82 2.11 2.38
N HIS A 22 8.99 2.02 1.08
CA HIS A 22 8.47 2.98 0.11
C HIS A 22 7.36 2.36 -0.70
N SER A 23 6.39 3.15 -1.11
CA SER A 23 5.36 2.70 -2.05
C SER A 23 5.31 3.60 -3.29
N PHE A 24 4.98 3.01 -4.44
CA PHE A 24 5.00 3.68 -5.73
C PHE A 24 3.76 3.32 -6.54
N ASN A 25 3.06 4.34 -7.02
CA ASN A 25 1.89 4.13 -7.87
C ASN A 25 2.29 3.62 -9.26
N ILE A 26 1.68 2.53 -9.69
CA ILE A 26 1.81 1.99 -11.04
C ILE A 26 0.43 1.63 -11.62
N LYS A 27 0.37 1.50 -12.95
CA LYS A 27 -0.77 0.87 -13.60
C LYS A 27 -0.58 -0.64 -13.64
N LEU A 28 -1.63 -1.40 -13.34
CA LEU A 28 -1.61 -2.86 -13.43
C LEU A 28 -1.17 -3.36 -14.80
N SER A 29 -1.59 -2.67 -15.87
CA SER A 29 -1.21 -2.98 -17.25
C SER A 29 0.30 -2.89 -17.53
N CYS A 30 1.06 -2.13 -16.73
CA CYS A 30 2.53 -2.09 -16.87
C CYS A 30 3.19 -3.43 -16.57
N LEU A 31 2.52 -4.29 -15.81
CA LEU A 31 3.02 -5.61 -15.45
C LEU A 31 2.86 -6.66 -16.55
N ALA A 32 2.30 -6.30 -17.72
CA ALA A 32 2.36 -7.11 -18.93
C ALA A 32 3.70 -6.96 -19.66
N ASP A 33 4.54 -5.99 -19.30
CA ASP A 33 5.84 -5.74 -19.92
C ASP A 33 6.93 -6.50 -19.14
N GLU A 34 7.47 -7.54 -19.75
CA GLU A 34 8.50 -8.39 -19.14
C GLU A 34 9.79 -7.62 -18.81
N ASP A 35 10.16 -6.64 -19.62
CA ASP A 35 11.35 -5.83 -19.36
C ASP A 35 11.14 -4.96 -18.11
N PHE A 36 9.96 -4.38 -17.96
CA PHE A 36 9.62 -3.62 -16.76
C PHE A 36 9.62 -4.50 -15.51
N VAL A 37 9.03 -5.69 -15.57
CA VAL A 37 9.04 -6.65 -14.45
C VAL A 37 10.47 -7.07 -14.10
N ARG A 38 11.32 -7.33 -15.10
CA ARG A 38 12.75 -7.67 -14.88
C ARG A 38 13.51 -6.54 -14.21
N GLU A 39 13.26 -5.29 -14.60
CA GLU A 39 13.85 -4.11 -13.97
C GLU A 39 13.39 -3.97 -12.50
N LEU A 40 12.10 -4.21 -12.20
CA LEU A 40 11.60 -4.22 -10.81
C LEU A 40 12.32 -5.29 -9.97
N LEU A 41 12.50 -6.49 -10.51
CA LEU A 41 13.20 -7.59 -9.85
C LEU A 41 14.71 -7.30 -9.65
N SER A 42 15.29 -6.39 -10.43
CA SER A 42 16.69 -5.99 -10.28
C SER A 42 16.96 -5.22 -8.98
N PHE A 43 15.94 -4.66 -8.33
CA PHE A 43 16.04 -4.03 -7.00
C PHE A 43 16.09 -5.07 -5.86
N ASN A 44 16.66 -6.23 -6.13
CA ASN A 44 16.72 -7.38 -5.21
C ASN A 44 17.25 -6.99 -3.82
N GLY A 45 16.56 -7.47 -2.78
CA GLY A 45 16.90 -7.18 -1.37
C GLY A 45 16.34 -5.86 -0.82
N ALA A 46 15.79 -4.98 -1.67
CA ALA A 46 15.06 -3.81 -1.22
C ALA A 46 13.60 -4.16 -0.90
N LYS A 47 13.04 -3.48 0.10
CA LYS A 47 11.62 -3.60 0.45
C LYS A 47 10.86 -2.38 -0.05
N PHE A 48 9.95 -2.60 -0.96
CA PHE A 48 9.04 -1.55 -1.43
C PHE A 48 7.70 -2.16 -1.86
N ALA A 49 6.72 -1.32 -2.04
CA ALA A 49 5.40 -1.70 -2.48
C ALA A 49 5.03 -1.02 -3.80
N LEU A 50 4.22 -1.69 -4.59
CA LEU A 50 3.57 -1.15 -5.77
C LEU A 50 2.10 -0.92 -5.45
N GLU A 51 1.63 0.31 -5.55
CA GLU A 51 0.24 0.69 -5.32
C GLU A 51 -0.52 0.68 -6.65
N ILE A 52 -1.62 -0.05 -6.68
CA ILE A 52 -2.50 -0.21 -7.84
C ILE A 52 -3.85 0.38 -7.50
N SER A 53 -4.26 1.41 -8.24
CA SER A 53 -5.53 2.11 -8.02
C SER A 53 -6.73 1.18 -8.19
N GLU A 54 -7.75 1.41 -7.39
CA GLU A 54 -9.06 0.73 -7.46
C GLU A 54 -9.75 0.86 -8.83
N LEU A 55 -9.32 1.82 -9.65
CA LEU A 55 -9.83 2.03 -11.02
C LEU A 55 -9.16 1.11 -12.07
N ASP A 56 -8.01 0.50 -11.73
CA ASP A 56 -7.20 -0.33 -12.64
C ASP A 56 -6.73 -1.63 -11.97
N CYS A 57 -7.45 -2.15 -10.98
CA CYS A 57 -7.01 -3.24 -10.11
C CYS A 57 -7.49 -4.64 -10.54
N TYR A 58 -8.22 -4.77 -11.65
CA TYR A 58 -8.74 -6.05 -12.11
C TYR A 58 -8.14 -6.44 -13.47
N THR A 59 -7.77 -7.70 -13.62
CA THR A 59 -7.24 -8.23 -14.89
C THR A 59 -7.69 -9.68 -15.15
N GLU A 60 -7.97 -9.98 -16.39
CA GLU A 60 -8.15 -11.36 -16.86
C GLU A 60 -6.85 -11.96 -17.40
N SER A 61 -5.81 -11.14 -17.58
CA SER A 61 -4.51 -11.61 -18.06
C SER A 61 -3.85 -12.55 -17.06
N LYS A 62 -3.58 -13.77 -17.50
CA LYS A 62 -2.83 -14.77 -16.75
C LYS A 62 -1.39 -14.32 -16.50
N GLU A 63 -0.77 -13.72 -17.53
CA GLU A 63 0.59 -13.20 -17.48
C GLU A 63 0.77 -12.14 -16.39
N ILE A 64 -0.13 -11.15 -16.30
CA ILE A 64 -0.08 -10.12 -15.25
C ILE A 64 -0.19 -10.77 -13.86
N ARG A 65 -1.10 -11.75 -13.67
CA ARG A 65 -1.22 -12.44 -12.39
C ARG A 65 0.01 -13.25 -12.02
N GLU A 66 0.65 -13.91 -13.00
CA GLU A 66 1.91 -14.62 -12.81
C GLU A 66 3.02 -13.65 -12.42
N ASN A 67 3.13 -12.50 -13.09
CA ASN A 67 4.10 -11.46 -12.78
C ASN A 67 3.88 -10.86 -11.39
N LEU A 68 2.63 -10.62 -10.96
CA LEU A 68 2.32 -10.22 -9.59
C LEU A 68 2.86 -11.24 -8.57
N SER A 69 2.60 -12.53 -8.79
CA SER A 69 3.07 -13.59 -7.91
C SER A 69 4.60 -13.68 -7.84
N VAL A 70 5.27 -13.46 -8.97
CA VAL A 70 6.74 -13.42 -9.02
C VAL A 70 7.30 -12.23 -8.24
N LEU A 71 6.69 -11.05 -8.36
CA LEU A 71 7.09 -9.86 -7.61
C LEU A 71 6.92 -10.07 -6.10
N GLN A 72 5.77 -10.61 -5.67
CA GLN A 72 5.49 -10.93 -4.27
C GLN A 72 6.49 -11.96 -3.70
N ALA A 73 6.83 -13.00 -4.47
CA ALA A 73 7.84 -13.99 -4.09
C ALA A 73 9.24 -13.39 -3.93
N ASN A 74 9.49 -12.21 -4.49
CA ASN A 74 10.74 -11.45 -4.37
C ASN A 74 10.64 -10.26 -3.38
N ASN A 75 9.69 -10.30 -2.45
CA ASN A 75 9.47 -9.29 -1.40
C ASN A 75 9.10 -7.88 -1.92
N ILE A 76 8.50 -7.78 -3.10
CA ILE A 76 7.89 -6.57 -3.61
C ILE A 76 6.40 -6.66 -3.28
N GLU A 77 5.93 -5.86 -2.33
CA GLU A 77 4.53 -5.89 -1.91
C GLU A 77 3.62 -5.26 -2.99
N ILE A 78 2.42 -5.81 -3.14
CA ILE A 78 1.39 -5.33 -4.06
C ILE A 78 0.20 -4.84 -3.25
N TRP A 79 -0.07 -3.54 -3.30
CA TRP A 79 -1.13 -2.91 -2.52
C TRP A 79 -2.29 -2.46 -3.41
N LEU A 80 -3.51 -2.73 -2.97
CA LEU A 80 -4.71 -2.13 -3.55
C LEU A 80 -4.88 -0.73 -2.93
N ASP A 81 -4.90 0.30 -3.76
CA ASP A 81 -5.05 1.69 -3.34
C ASP A 81 -6.50 2.16 -3.44
N ASP A 82 -6.90 3.06 -2.53
CA ASP A 82 -8.22 3.72 -2.50
C ASP A 82 -9.44 2.76 -2.49
N TYR A 83 -9.33 1.60 -1.82
CA TYR A 83 -10.44 0.66 -1.74
C TYR A 83 -11.69 1.29 -1.12
N HIS A 84 -12.78 1.22 -1.85
CA HIS A 84 -14.11 1.58 -1.39
C HIS A 84 -15.12 0.48 -1.72
N ARG A 85 -15.92 0.06 -0.74
CA ARG A 85 -16.87 -1.07 -0.86
C ARG A 85 -17.85 -0.98 -2.05
N ASN A 86 -18.14 0.23 -2.52
CA ASN A 86 -19.04 0.45 -3.66
C ASN A 86 -18.29 0.39 -5.01
N ASN A 87 -16.96 0.25 -5.03
CA ASN A 87 -16.20 0.12 -6.26
C ASN A 87 -16.29 -1.33 -6.77
N LYS A 88 -16.92 -1.49 -7.94
CA LYS A 88 -17.11 -2.82 -8.54
C LYS A 88 -15.81 -3.50 -8.91
N LEU A 89 -14.87 -2.77 -9.51
CA LEU A 89 -13.59 -3.32 -9.94
C LEU A 89 -12.75 -3.76 -8.74
N ALA A 90 -12.69 -2.93 -7.69
CA ALA A 90 -12.02 -3.27 -6.45
C ALA A 90 -12.59 -4.56 -5.82
N ASN A 91 -13.93 -4.69 -5.75
CA ASN A 91 -14.55 -5.91 -5.24
C ASN A 91 -14.26 -7.16 -6.11
N MET A 92 -14.23 -7.00 -7.44
CA MET A 92 -13.87 -8.10 -8.35
C MET A 92 -12.41 -8.50 -8.19
N SER A 93 -11.52 -7.54 -7.92
CA SER A 93 -10.10 -7.80 -7.74
C SER A 93 -9.79 -8.65 -6.51
N LEU A 94 -10.61 -8.58 -5.46
CA LEU A 94 -10.44 -9.37 -4.23
C LEU A 94 -10.45 -10.89 -4.51
N GLY A 95 -11.25 -11.35 -5.47
CA GLY A 95 -11.25 -12.76 -5.89
C GLY A 95 -10.23 -13.10 -7.00
N ASN A 96 -9.49 -12.12 -7.48
CA ASN A 96 -8.61 -12.24 -8.65
C ASN A 96 -7.13 -12.11 -8.28
N ILE A 97 -6.81 -11.25 -7.32
CA ILE A 97 -5.45 -10.94 -6.84
C ILE A 97 -5.43 -11.10 -5.33
N LEU A 98 -4.44 -11.81 -4.79
CA LEU A 98 -4.14 -11.79 -3.36
C LEU A 98 -3.25 -10.59 -3.09
N TRP A 99 -3.80 -9.59 -2.43
CA TRP A 99 -3.12 -8.35 -2.11
C TRP A 99 -2.18 -8.52 -0.91
N ASP A 100 -1.06 -7.83 -0.86
CA ASP A 100 -0.27 -7.77 0.37
C ASP A 100 -0.96 -6.86 1.38
N ARG A 101 -1.44 -5.70 0.94
CA ARG A 101 -2.25 -4.79 1.76
C ARG A 101 -3.36 -4.17 0.95
N ILE A 102 -4.41 -3.73 1.66
CA ILE A 102 -5.51 -2.97 1.07
C ILE A 102 -5.58 -1.63 1.80
N LYS A 103 -5.41 -0.53 1.05
CA LYS A 103 -5.54 0.83 1.57
C LYS A 103 -7.00 1.25 1.46
N ILE A 104 -7.57 1.64 2.59
CA ILE A 104 -8.98 2.02 2.72
C ILE A 104 -9.11 3.51 2.48
N ASP A 105 -9.94 3.88 1.50
CA ASP A 105 -10.20 5.28 1.16
C ASP A 105 -10.59 6.12 2.37
N LYS A 106 -10.04 7.31 2.46
CA LYS A 106 -10.25 8.26 3.57
C LYS A 106 -11.69 8.58 3.90
N SER A 107 -12.62 8.40 2.94
CA SER A 107 -14.04 8.65 3.18
C SER A 107 -14.64 7.70 4.20
N PHE A 108 -14.05 6.51 4.37
CA PHE A 108 -14.50 5.54 5.36
C PHE A 108 -14.39 6.09 6.78
N LEU A 109 -13.28 6.70 7.17
CA LEU A 109 -13.06 7.21 8.52
C LEU A 109 -13.98 8.37 8.91
N LYS A 110 -14.60 9.05 7.94
CA LYS A 110 -15.54 10.16 8.23
C LYS A 110 -16.79 9.71 8.99
N HIS A 111 -17.17 8.44 8.86
CA HIS A 111 -18.40 7.87 9.40
C HIS A 111 -18.15 6.56 10.16
N ALA A 112 -16.88 6.16 10.30
CA ALA A 112 -16.50 4.93 10.96
C ALA A 112 -16.64 5.05 12.48
N ASP A 113 -17.01 3.93 13.08
CA ASP A 113 -16.83 3.63 14.49
C ASP A 113 -15.95 2.39 14.65
N GLN A 114 -15.70 1.99 15.88
CA GLN A 114 -14.83 0.85 16.17
C GLN A 114 -15.40 -0.47 15.63
N GLU A 115 -16.72 -0.63 15.64
CA GLU A 115 -17.40 -1.84 15.15
C GLU A 115 -17.27 -1.95 13.63
N SER A 116 -17.46 -0.86 12.89
CA SER A 116 -17.31 -0.82 11.44
C SER A 116 -15.86 -1.07 10.99
N ILE A 117 -14.87 -0.59 11.76
CA ILE A 117 -13.45 -0.89 11.52
C ILE A 117 -13.20 -2.39 11.66
N GLN A 118 -13.61 -3.01 12.77
CA GLN A 118 -13.44 -4.44 13.03
C GLN A 118 -14.18 -5.30 11.99
N ALA A 119 -15.39 -4.90 11.60
CA ALA A 119 -16.17 -5.58 10.57
C ALA A 119 -15.46 -5.55 9.21
N LEU A 120 -14.87 -4.40 8.85
CA LEU A 120 -14.13 -4.26 7.59
C LEU A 120 -12.83 -5.08 7.61
N GLU A 121 -12.09 -5.07 8.72
CA GLU A 121 -10.89 -5.89 8.90
C GLU A 121 -11.23 -7.38 8.75
N TYR A 122 -12.28 -7.83 9.42
CA TYR A 122 -12.74 -9.23 9.33
C TYR A 122 -13.15 -9.60 7.90
N PHE A 123 -13.88 -8.72 7.22
CA PHE A 123 -14.34 -8.95 5.84
C PHE A 123 -13.17 -9.04 4.86
N LEU A 124 -12.16 -8.16 4.97
CA LEU A 124 -11.06 -8.09 4.03
C LEU A 124 -9.88 -9.02 4.37
N ALA A 125 -9.82 -9.57 5.57
CA ALA A 125 -8.73 -10.45 6.01
C ALA A 125 -8.41 -11.61 5.04
N PRO A 126 -9.39 -12.29 4.40
CA PRO A 126 -9.09 -13.36 3.46
C PRO A 126 -8.42 -12.90 2.14
N PHE A 127 -8.41 -11.61 1.87
CA PHE A 127 -7.98 -11.04 0.58
C PHE A 127 -6.66 -10.27 0.66
N CYS A 128 -6.07 -10.15 1.86
CA CYS A 128 -4.78 -9.50 2.03
C CYS A 128 -3.89 -10.21 3.05
N LEU A 129 -2.59 -10.27 2.76
CA LEU A 129 -1.61 -11.01 3.55
C LEU A 129 -1.19 -10.26 4.82
N HIS A 130 -1.06 -8.94 4.74
CA HIS A 130 -0.46 -8.10 5.77
C HIS A 130 -1.44 -7.06 6.34
N GLY A 131 -2.75 -7.25 6.10
CA GLY A 131 -3.81 -6.42 6.65
C GLY A 131 -4.04 -5.10 5.92
N LEU A 132 -4.73 -4.18 6.60
CA LEU A 132 -5.23 -2.96 5.98
C LEU A 132 -4.34 -1.76 6.30
N ILE A 133 -4.49 -0.70 5.50
CA ILE A 133 -3.97 0.64 5.77
C ILE A 133 -5.16 1.60 5.72
N PHE A 134 -5.53 2.19 6.85
CA PHE A 134 -6.57 3.22 6.88
C PHE A 134 -5.98 4.58 6.54
N GLU A 135 -6.51 5.21 5.51
CA GLU A 135 -6.09 6.53 5.06
C GLU A 135 -6.92 7.67 5.66
N GLY A 136 -6.36 8.87 5.64
CA GLY A 136 -7.05 10.09 6.05
C GLY A 136 -7.27 10.22 7.56
N ALA A 137 -6.41 9.65 8.39
CA ALA A 137 -6.41 9.94 9.82
C ALA A 137 -5.95 11.38 10.05
N GLU A 138 -6.88 12.30 10.28
CA GLU A 138 -6.62 13.73 10.43
C GLU A 138 -6.77 14.23 11.86
N TYR A 139 -7.50 13.49 12.71
CA TYR A 139 -7.87 13.88 14.06
C TYR A 139 -7.47 12.84 15.09
N ILE A 140 -7.35 13.26 16.34
CA ILE A 140 -7.03 12.38 17.47
C ILE A 140 -8.08 11.27 17.67
N GLU A 141 -9.33 11.53 17.30
CA GLU A 141 -10.43 10.57 17.37
C GLU A 141 -10.18 9.38 16.41
N HIS A 142 -9.71 9.65 15.20
CA HIS A 142 -9.31 8.59 14.25
C HIS A 142 -8.19 7.73 14.82
N HIS A 143 -7.15 8.37 15.41
CA HIS A 143 -6.07 7.64 16.08
C HIS A 143 -6.59 6.75 17.21
N LYS A 144 -7.49 7.27 18.06
CA LYS A 144 -8.05 6.49 19.17
C LYS A 144 -8.86 5.28 18.71
N MET A 145 -9.68 5.44 17.65
CA MET A 145 -10.45 4.34 17.07
C MET A 145 -9.54 3.25 16.48
N LEU A 146 -8.47 3.66 15.80
CA LEU A 146 -7.55 2.75 15.11
C LEU A 146 -6.48 2.14 16.03
N LYS A 147 -6.31 2.65 17.25
CA LYS A 147 -5.28 2.18 18.19
C LYS A 147 -5.42 0.70 18.57
N THR A 148 -6.63 0.17 18.56
CA THR A 148 -6.94 -1.23 18.88
C THR A 148 -7.00 -2.12 17.64
N SER A 149 -6.89 -1.53 16.46
CA SER A 149 -6.83 -2.21 15.17
C SER A 149 -5.43 -2.81 14.95
N HIS A 150 -5.36 -3.91 14.21
CA HIS A 150 -4.09 -4.50 13.75
C HIS A 150 -3.59 -3.86 12.44
N SER A 151 -4.33 -2.91 11.92
CA SER A 151 -4.06 -2.23 10.65
C SER A 151 -3.09 -1.08 10.80
N LEU A 152 -2.42 -0.73 9.72
CA LEU A 152 -1.61 0.48 9.64
C LEU A 152 -2.52 1.71 9.45
N THR A 153 -1.98 2.89 9.72
CA THR A 153 -2.73 4.14 9.58
C THR A 153 -1.86 5.20 8.92
N GLN A 154 -2.44 5.90 7.95
CA GLN A 154 -1.82 7.01 7.24
C GLN A 154 -2.71 8.25 7.31
N GLY A 155 -2.11 9.44 7.52
CA GLY A 155 -2.86 10.70 7.48
C GLY A 155 -2.14 11.88 8.15
N TYR A 156 -2.74 13.05 8.01
CA TYR A 156 -2.17 14.32 8.45
C TYR A 156 -2.04 14.46 9.99
N TYR A 157 -2.75 13.64 10.73
CA TYR A 157 -2.54 13.54 12.17
C TYR A 157 -1.12 13.12 12.52
N TYR A 158 -0.53 12.22 11.74
CA TYR A 158 0.83 11.73 11.97
C TYR A 158 1.87 12.60 11.25
N PHE A 159 1.66 12.84 9.97
CA PHE A 159 2.61 13.58 9.16
C PHE A 159 1.94 14.18 7.91
N ARG A 160 2.31 15.42 7.58
CA ARG A 160 1.92 16.04 6.30
C ARG A 160 2.95 15.76 5.24
N PRO A 161 2.55 15.56 3.97
CA PRO A 161 3.50 15.43 2.87
C PRO A 161 4.53 16.56 2.89
N SER A 162 5.78 16.21 2.67
CA SER A 162 6.87 17.17 2.59
C SER A 162 7.88 16.72 1.55
N PRO A 163 8.65 17.65 0.95
CA PRO A 163 9.71 17.28 0.02
C PRO A 163 10.68 16.29 0.67
N ILE A 164 11.11 15.28 -0.08
CA ILE A 164 11.97 14.21 0.41
C ILE A 164 13.25 14.73 1.08
N ASN A 165 13.80 15.85 0.59
CA ASN A 165 15.01 16.49 1.15
C ASN A 165 14.77 17.14 2.52
N SER A 166 13.52 17.36 2.93
CA SER A 166 13.18 17.94 4.22
C SER A 166 13.00 16.90 5.33
N LEU A 167 13.02 15.62 4.99
CA LEU A 167 12.88 14.51 5.97
C LEU A 167 14.10 14.42 6.89
N ASP A 168 15.28 14.80 6.41
CA ASP A 168 16.52 14.73 7.18
C ASP A 168 16.59 15.77 8.31
N SER A 169 15.78 16.84 8.22
CA SER A 169 15.80 17.97 9.16
C SER A 169 14.72 17.90 10.25
N LYS A 170 13.78 16.97 10.16
CA LYS A 170 12.70 16.84 11.15
C LYS A 170 13.05 15.81 12.22
N PRO A 171 12.84 16.13 13.53
CA PRO A 171 12.95 15.12 14.56
C PRO A 171 12.00 13.99 14.20
N ARG A 172 12.53 12.77 14.11
CA ARG A 172 11.72 11.57 13.95
C ARG A 172 10.75 11.54 15.14
N VAL A 173 9.46 11.74 14.92
CA VAL A 173 8.43 11.38 15.89
C VAL A 173 8.38 9.85 15.90
N ALA A 174 9.47 9.26 16.40
CA ALA A 174 9.76 7.83 16.35
C ALA A 174 9.03 7.03 17.43
N GLU A 175 8.09 7.64 18.17
CA GLU A 175 7.44 6.94 19.28
C GLU A 175 5.97 6.58 19.05
N SER A 176 5.37 6.92 17.91
CA SER A 176 3.97 6.59 17.67
C SER A 176 3.73 5.60 16.50
N ILE A 177 4.76 5.22 15.77
CA ILE A 177 4.70 4.07 14.87
C ILE A 177 5.44 2.92 15.55
N LYS A 178 4.91 2.42 16.64
CA LYS A 178 5.18 1.04 17.03
C LYS A 178 4.46 0.18 15.99
N LEU A 179 5.20 -0.20 14.94
CA LEU A 179 4.98 -1.45 14.26
C LEU A 179 5.10 -2.52 15.34
N SER A 180 4.02 -2.84 16.03
CA SER A 180 3.96 -4.01 16.89
C SER A 180 3.90 -5.22 15.97
N TYR A 181 5.02 -5.65 15.46
CA TYR A 181 5.22 -7.03 15.09
C TYR A 181 5.25 -7.81 16.41
N ALA A 182 4.08 -8.20 16.91
CA ALA A 182 3.97 -9.26 17.90
C ALA A 182 4.09 -10.58 17.14
N GLY A 183 5.10 -11.39 17.51
CA GLY A 183 5.42 -12.70 16.97
C GLY A 183 4.31 -13.74 17.17
#